data_73d5436fe9a833c42ee5ce061f10b794
#
_entry.id   73d5436fe9a833c42ee5ce061f10b794
#
_cell.length_a   1.000
_cell.length_b   1.000
_cell.length_c   1.000
_cell.angle_alpha   90.00
_cell.angle_beta   90.00
_cell.angle_gamma   90.00
#
_symmetry.space_group_name_H-M   'P 1'
#
loop_
_entity.id
_entity.type
_entity.pdbx_description
1 polymer ?
#
loop_
_entity_poly.entity_id
_entity_poly.type
_entity_poly.pdbx_seq_one_letter_code
_entity_poly.pdbx_strand_id
1 'polypeptide(L)'
;MAVEYADAGCKMMEVDFPSRNPYLESDYIAGRMKKALEACDDYEKYMDSIVAIQKRLPDVKLLVLAYENTVEDIGVDRFIEFCLSNNLKDILLVGLKDDIIKDKIIAAGLQVSCYVQFHLPKEEVEMAKQSNGFVYLQAKPYETQQINEKYPTLKDGVEYLRSCGIDRPIYCGVGVHAPEDVKLVKEAGGDAAFVGSTILKLHEDIPAMKEKIREFKAMC
;
A
#
# COMPACT_ATOMS: atom_id res chain seq x y z
N MET A 1 -10.28 -14.30 -4.55
CA MET A 1 -10.30 -13.16 -3.61
C MET A 1 -10.60 -11.83 -4.28
N ALA A 2 -9.84 -11.36 -5.26
CA ALA A 2 -10.05 -10.04 -5.88
C ALA A 2 -11.50 -9.80 -6.36
N VAL A 3 -12.14 -10.80 -6.97
CA VAL A 3 -13.56 -10.74 -7.37
C VAL A 3 -14.48 -10.54 -6.16
N GLU A 4 -14.22 -11.24 -5.06
CA GLU A 4 -15.03 -11.13 -3.83
C GLU A 4 -14.90 -9.73 -3.20
N TYR A 5 -13.70 -9.13 -3.29
CA TYR A 5 -13.50 -7.74 -2.86
C TYR A 5 -14.30 -6.76 -3.74
N ALA A 6 -14.23 -6.92 -5.06
CA ALA A 6 -14.98 -6.07 -6.00
C ALA A 6 -16.49 -6.19 -5.78
N ASP A 7 -17.00 -7.41 -5.60
CA ASP A 7 -18.43 -7.69 -5.30
C ASP A 7 -18.86 -7.08 -3.97
N ALA A 8 -17.98 -6.97 -2.98
CA ALA A 8 -18.24 -6.28 -1.73
C ALA A 8 -18.19 -4.74 -1.89
N GLY A 9 -17.76 -4.26 -3.06
CA GLY A 9 -17.77 -2.83 -3.42
C GLY A 9 -16.40 -2.15 -3.36
N CYS A 10 -15.28 -2.88 -3.25
CA CYS A 10 -13.95 -2.31 -3.41
C CYS A 10 -13.77 -1.74 -4.81
N LYS A 11 -13.26 -0.51 -4.89
CA LYS A 11 -12.92 0.18 -6.15
C LYS A 11 -11.41 0.33 -6.35
N MET A 12 -10.64 0.02 -5.32
CA MET A 12 -9.19 0.06 -5.32
C MET A 12 -8.66 -1.12 -4.52
N MET A 13 -7.67 -1.82 -5.05
CA MET A 13 -7.04 -2.97 -4.40
C MET A 13 -5.53 -2.86 -4.51
N GLU A 14 -4.86 -3.19 -3.44
CA GLU A 14 -3.43 -3.43 -3.44
C GLU A 14 -3.17 -4.88 -3.88
N VAL A 15 -2.20 -5.05 -4.77
CA VAL A 15 -1.69 -6.34 -5.24
C VAL A 15 -0.19 -6.38 -5.01
N ASP A 16 0.25 -7.38 -4.25
CA ASP A 16 1.61 -7.42 -3.74
C ASP A 16 2.46 -8.44 -4.49
N PHE A 17 3.68 -8.05 -4.83
CA PHE A 17 4.75 -9.01 -5.11
C PHE A 17 5.35 -9.44 -3.77
N PRO A 18 5.33 -10.76 -3.45
CA PRO A 18 5.88 -11.21 -2.18
C PRO A 18 7.39 -11.00 -2.12
N SER A 19 7.87 -10.45 -1.01
CA SER A 19 9.30 -10.24 -0.77
C SER A 19 9.94 -11.42 -0.04
N ARG A 20 11.17 -11.77 -0.42
CA ARG A 20 12.01 -12.74 0.30
C ARG A 20 12.53 -12.18 1.63
N ASN A 21 12.59 -10.85 1.72
CA ASN A 21 13.01 -10.13 2.91
C ASN A 21 12.12 -8.90 3.12
N PRO A 22 10.83 -9.10 3.51
CA PRO A 22 9.92 -7.99 3.76
C PRO A 22 10.39 -7.20 4.99
N TYR A 23 10.35 -5.89 4.87
CA TYR A 23 10.82 -4.99 5.91
C TYR A 23 9.67 -4.08 6.34
N LEU A 24 9.64 -3.68 7.61
CA LEU A 24 8.54 -2.95 8.25
C LEU A 24 7.19 -3.71 8.30
N GLU A 25 7.22 -5.02 8.10
CA GLU A 25 6.02 -5.84 8.12
C GLU A 25 5.79 -6.54 9.46
N SER A 26 4.51 -6.82 9.75
CA SER A 26 4.15 -7.68 10.84
C SER A 26 4.51 -9.14 10.54
N ASP A 27 4.73 -9.95 11.58
CA ASP A 27 4.96 -11.39 11.43
C ASP A 27 3.85 -12.10 10.63
N TYR A 28 2.61 -11.60 10.73
CA TYR A 28 1.48 -12.13 9.98
C TYR A 28 1.64 -11.91 8.47
N ILE A 29 1.98 -10.70 8.03
CA ILE A 29 2.16 -10.38 6.60
C ILE A 29 3.43 -11.05 6.07
N ALA A 30 4.55 -10.96 6.79
CA ALA A 30 5.79 -11.63 6.42
C ALA A 30 5.61 -13.14 6.27
N GLY A 31 4.83 -13.76 7.18
CA GLY A 31 4.49 -15.19 7.10
C GLY A 31 3.63 -15.54 5.89
N ARG A 32 2.73 -14.65 5.45
CA ARG A 32 1.95 -14.84 4.21
C ARG A 32 2.82 -14.76 2.97
N MET A 33 3.73 -13.78 2.90
CA MET A 33 4.69 -13.66 1.79
C MET A 33 5.57 -14.90 1.68
N LYS A 34 6.10 -15.39 2.81
CA LYS A 34 6.87 -16.62 2.85
C LYS A 34 6.08 -17.81 2.28
N LYS A 35 4.84 -18.01 2.72
CA LYS A 35 3.98 -19.09 2.21
C LYS A 35 3.69 -18.94 0.71
N ALA A 36 3.51 -17.72 0.22
CA ALA A 36 3.30 -17.46 -1.19
C ALA A 36 4.52 -17.87 -2.01
N LEU A 37 5.74 -17.49 -1.58
CA LEU A 37 6.99 -17.88 -2.23
C LEU A 37 7.29 -19.38 -2.13
N GLU A 38 6.92 -20.04 -1.02
CA GLU A 38 7.02 -21.51 -0.90
C GLU A 38 6.10 -22.23 -1.89
N ALA A 39 4.92 -21.65 -2.18
CA ALA A 39 3.98 -22.20 -3.15
C ALA A 39 4.37 -21.89 -4.62
N CYS A 40 4.94 -20.71 -4.85
CA CYS A 40 5.40 -20.25 -6.15
C CYS A 40 6.46 -19.16 -5.97
N ASP A 41 7.68 -19.38 -6.41
CA ASP A 41 8.80 -18.41 -6.35
C ASP A 41 9.11 -17.75 -7.71
N ASP A 42 8.22 -17.95 -8.68
CA ASP A 42 8.30 -17.41 -10.05
C ASP A 42 7.51 -16.11 -10.17
N TYR A 43 8.17 -14.99 -10.20
CA TYR A 43 7.55 -13.67 -10.29
C TYR A 43 6.77 -13.45 -11.61
N GLU A 44 7.08 -14.14 -12.71
CA GLU A 44 6.29 -14.05 -13.94
C GLU A 44 4.85 -14.57 -13.72
N LYS A 45 4.66 -15.59 -12.89
CA LYS A 45 3.32 -16.09 -12.54
C LYS A 45 2.52 -15.10 -11.67
N TYR A 46 3.19 -14.33 -10.84
CA TYR A 46 2.54 -13.21 -10.12
C TYR A 46 2.11 -12.11 -11.11
N MET A 47 2.96 -11.75 -12.07
CA MET A 47 2.64 -10.82 -13.15
C MET A 47 1.43 -11.29 -13.95
N ASP A 48 1.40 -12.54 -14.38
CA ASP A 48 0.27 -13.15 -15.11
C ASP A 48 -1.03 -13.07 -14.28
N SER A 49 -0.93 -13.33 -12.96
CA SER A 49 -2.07 -13.28 -12.05
C SER A 49 -2.61 -11.85 -11.90
N ILE A 50 -1.74 -10.84 -11.79
CA ILE A 50 -2.12 -9.42 -11.71
C ILE A 50 -2.84 -8.99 -12.99
N VAL A 51 -2.31 -9.38 -14.17
CA VAL A 51 -2.94 -9.11 -15.46
C VAL A 51 -4.31 -9.79 -15.57
N ALA A 52 -4.44 -11.02 -15.10
CA ALA A 52 -5.71 -11.72 -15.07
C ALA A 52 -6.76 -11.02 -14.17
N ILE A 53 -6.34 -10.50 -13.01
CA ILE A 53 -7.19 -9.71 -12.12
C ILE A 53 -7.65 -8.44 -12.84
N GLN A 54 -6.73 -7.69 -13.44
CA GLN A 54 -7.03 -6.44 -14.14
C GLN A 54 -8.02 -6.65 -15.30
N LYS A 55 -7.83 -7.68 -16.12
CA LYS A 55 -8.75 -8.02 -17.20
C LYS A 55 -10.14 -8.38 -16.72
N ARG A 56 -10.24 -9.06 -15.57
CA ARG A 56 -11.50 -9.47 -14.98
C ARG A 56 -12.23 -8.33 -14.26
N LEU A 57 -11.51 -7.36 -13.77
CA LEU A 57 -12.01 -6.25 -12.94
C LEU A 57 -11.56 -4.89 -13.51
N PRO A 58 -11.99 -4.53 -14.73
CA PRO A 58 -11.50 -3.33 -15.42
C PRO A 58 -11.87 -2.02 -14.72
N ASP A 59 -12.92 -2.03 -13.87
CA ASP A 59 -13.40 -0.87 -13.11
C ASP A 59 -12.76 -0.76 -11.72
N VAL A 60 -11.82 -1.64 -11.39
CA VAL A 60 -11.11 -1.63 -10.12
C VAL A 60 -9.68 -1.14 -10.34
N LYS A 61 -9.30 -0.10 -9.62
CA LYS A 61 -7.92 0.40 -9.65
C LYS A 61 -7.01 -0.56 -8.90
N LEU A 62 -5.95 -1.04 -9.54
CA LEU A 62 -4.91 -1.82 -8.89
C LEU A 62 -3.76 -0.90 -8.48
N LEU A 63 -3.31 -1.06 -7.24
CA LEU A 63 -2.08 -0.49 -6.70
C LEU A 63 -1.07 -1.63 -6.59
N VAL A 64 0.07 -1.49 -7.22
CA VAL A 64 1.12 -2.51 -7.16
C VAL A 64 2.04 -2.20 -5.99
N LEU A 65 2.08 -3.07 -4.98
CA LEU A 65 3.07 -3.00 -3.92
C LEU A 65 4.26 -3.88 -4.29
N ALA A 66 5.45 -3.31 -4.19
CA ALA A 66 6.70 -4.05 -4.33
C ALA A 66 7.76 -3.49 -3.36
N TYR A 67 8.61 -4.37 -2.88
CA TYR A 67 9.79 -4.00 -2.12
C TYR A 67 10.96 -3.76 -3.08
N GLU A 68 11.88 -2.88 -2.73
CA GLU A 68 13.07 -2.62 -3.57
C GLU A 68 13.82 -3.91 -3.90
N ASN A 69 14.05 -4.77 -2.91
CA ASN A 69 14.69 -6.06 -3.13
C ASN A 69 13.91 -6.99 -4.06
N THR A 70 12.57 -6.92 -4.03
CA THR A 70 11.72 -7.68 -4.97
C THR A 70 11.84 -7.13 -6.39
N VAL A 71 11.90 -5.81 -6.55
CA VAL A 71 12.13 -5.17 -7.85
C VAL A 71 13.52 -5.49 -8.39
N GLU A 72 14.54 -5.57 -7.51
CA GLU A 72 15.89 -6.05 -7.86
C GLU A 72 15.87 -7.51 -8.34
N ASP A 73 15.17 -8.41 -7.61
CA ASP A 73 15.04 -9.83 -7.95
C ASP A 73 14.34 -10.05 -9.29
N ILE A 74 13.30 -9.26 -9.58
CA ILE A 74 12.59 -9.27 -10.89
C ILE A 74 13.47 -8.68 -12.00
N GLY A 75 14.31 -7.73 -11.66
CA GLY A 75 15.01 -6.84 -12.57
C GLY A 75 14.22 -5.55 -12.82
N VAL A 76 14.85 -4.41 -12.50
CA VAL A 76 14.18 -3.09 -12.51
C VAL A 76 13.53 -2.79 -13.88
N ASP A 77 14.26 -3.04 -14.98
CA ASP A 77 13.74 -2.79 -16.33
C ASP A 77 12.57 -3.71 -16.67
N ARG A 78 12.61 -4.98 -16.27
CA ARG A 78 11.52 -5.94 -16.45
C ARG A 78 10.27 -5.56 -15.68
N PHE A 79 10.44 -5.11 -14.43
CA PHE A 79 9.33 -4.60 -13.61
C PHE A 79 8.67 -3.37 -14.24
N ILE A 80 9.48 -2.40 -14.70
CA ILE A 80 9.00 -1.19 -15.38
C ILE A 80 8.23 -1.56 -16.66
N GLU A 81 8.81 -2.42 -17.51
CA GLU A 81 8.16 -2.89 -18.73
C GLU A 81 6.82 -3.55 -18.44
N PHE A 82 6.76 -4.42 -17.43
CA PHE A 82 5.52 -5.05 -16.99
C PHE A 82 4.46 -4.04 -16.61
N CYS A 83 4.81 -3.06 -15.77
CA CYS A 83 3.88 -2.05 -15.30
C CYS A 83 3.37 -1.17 -16.46
N LEU A 84 4.25 -0.71 -17.35
CA LEU A 84 3.88 0.11 -18.50
C LEU A 84 3.01 -0.64 -19.50
N SER A 85 3.39 -1.86 -19.87
CA SER A 85 2.67 -2.68 -20.85
C SER A 85 1.25 -3.05 -20.40
N ASN A 86 1.01 -3.07 -19.10
CA ASN A 86 -0.28 -3.40 -18.50
C ASN A 86 -1.01 -2.19 -17.90
N ASN A 87 -0.53 -0.95 -18.15
CA ASN A 87 -1.12 0.28 -17.62
C ASN A 87 -1.30 0.28 -16.07
N LEU A 88 -0.37 -0.36 -15.36
CA LEU A 88 -0.29 -0.40 -13.90
C LEU A 88 0.57 0.78 -13.44
N LYS A 89 -0.05 1.96 -13.25
CA LYS A 89 0.69 3.21 -13.08
C LYS A 89 1.06 3.53 -11.64
N ASP A 90 0.34 2.99 -10.68
CA ASP A 90 0.47 3.34 -9.26
C ASP A 90 1.27 2.26 -8.53
N ILE A 91 2.48 2.60 -8.13
CA ILE A 91 3.43 1.72 -7.46
C ILE A 91 3.62 2.20 -6.02
N LEU A 92 3.35 1.35 -5.04
CA LEU A 92 3.78 1.56 -3.67
C LEU A 92 5.12 0.85 -3.49
N LEU A 93 6.19 1.61 -3.48
CA LEU A 93 7.55 1.09 -3.34
C LEU A 93 7.95 1.14 -1.86
N VAL A 94 8.33 -0.01 -1.31
CA VAL A 94 8.79 -0.15 0.07
C VAL A 94 10.28 -0.42 0.08
N GLY A 95 11.02 0.44 0.75
CA GLY A 95 12.48 0.40 0.87
C GLY A 95 13.04 1.80 0.93
N LEU A 96 14.21 1.94 1.57
CA LEU A 96 14.92 3.20 1.74
C LEU A 96 16.42 3.03 1.55
N LYS A 97 16.82 2.06 0.74
CA LYS A 97 18.22 1.73 0.56
C LYS A 97 18.95 2.84 -0.18
N ASP A 98 18.40 3.25 -1.30
CA ASP A 98 18.78 4.42 -2.06
C ASP A 98 17.63 4.83 -3.01
N ASP A 99 17.77 6.00 -3.65
CA ASP A 99 16.72 6.51 -4.53
C ASP A 99 16.80 5.98 -5.98
N ILE A 100 17.78 5.14 -6.32
CA ILE A 100 18.07 4.73 -7.69
C ILE A 100 16.88 4.04 -8.34
N ILE A 101 16.27 3.06 -7.65
CA ILE A 101 15.14 2.31 -8.17
C ILE A 101 13.91 3.21 -8.30
N LYS A 102 13.62 4.00 -7.27
CA LYS A 102 12.52 4.98 -7.26
C LYS A 102 12.64 5.93 -8.44
N ASP A 103 13.79 6.57 -8.60
CA ASP A 103 14.02 7.58 -9.63
C ASP A 103 13.90 6.99 -11.04
N LYS A 104 14.38 5.74 -11.23
CA LYS A 104 14.26 5.02 -12.50
C LYS A 104 12.80 4.73 -12.85
N ILE A 105 11.99 4.29 -11.87
CA ILE A 105 10.55 4.04 -12.06
C ILE A 105 9.82 5.34 -12.39
N ILE A 106 10.11 6.43 -11.68
CA ILE A 106 9.53 7.76 -11.94
C ILE A 106 9.91 8.27 -13.33
N ALA A 107 11.19 8.16 -13.70
CA ALA A 107 11.70 8.57 -15.01
C ALA A 107 11.03 7.81 -16.17
N ALA A 108 10.59 6.58 -15.94
CA ALA A 108 9.84 5.78 -16.89
C ALA A 108 8.36 6.23 -17.04
N GLY A 109 7.89 7.19 -16.23
CA GLY A 109 6.52 7.73 -16.29
C GLY A 109 5.51 7.02 -15.37
N LEU A 110 5.98 6.21 -14.43
CA LEU A 110 5.15 5.60 -13.41
C LEU A 110 5.03 6.51 -12.17
N GLN A 111 4.00 6.30 -11.36
CA GLN A 111 3.77 7.02 -10.12
C GLN A 111 4.28 6.16 -8.95
N VAL A 112 5.27 6.68 -8.25
CA VAL A 112 5.83 6.03 -7.06
C VAL A 112 5.28 6.68 -5.81
N SER A 113 4.65 5.86 -4.99
CA SER A 113 4.17 6.18 -3.65
C SER A 113 5.13 5.59 -2.64
N CYS A 114 5.24 6.22 -1.49
CA CYS A 114 6.08 5.75 -0.40
C CYS A 114 5.32 5.72 0.92
N TYR A 115 5.80 4.88 1.82
CA TYR A 115 5.28 4.76 3.17
C TYR A 115 5.92 5.79 4.10
N VAL A 116 5.11 6.40 4.96
CA VAL A 116 5.56 7.29 6.02
C VAL A 116 5.00 6.79 7.34
N GLN A 117 5.89 6.49 8.27
CA GLN A 117 5.53 6.03 9.60
C GLN A 117 4.86 7.15 10.42
N PHE A 118 4.06 6.76 11.42
CA PHE A 118 3.27 7.67 12.26
C PHE A 118 4.11 8.77 12.95
N HIS A 119 5.34 8.46 13.34
CA HIS A 119 6.24 9.42 14.00
C HIS A 119 6.99 10.35 13.04
N LEU A 120 6.74 10.21 11.72
CA LEU A 120 7.23 11.10 10.67
C LEU A 120 8.77 11.17 10.59
N PRO A 121 9.49 10.06 10.39
CA PRO A 121 10.93 10.08 10.22
C PRO A 121 11.33 11.05 9.08
N LYS A 122 12.37 11.83 9.30
CA LYS A 122 12.78 12.86 8.36
C LYS A 122 13.07 12.30 6.97
N GLU A 123 13.74 11.16 6.92
CA GLU A 123 14.11 10.48 5.68
C GLU A 123 12.88 10.06 4.87
N GLU A 124 11.86 9.52 5.54
CA GLU A 124 10.60 9.11 4.89
C GLU A 124 9.79 10.31 4.41
N VAL A 125 9.77 11.42 5.18
CA VAL A 125 9.13 12.67 4.75
C VAL A 125 9.83 13.27 3.54
N GLU A 126 11.18 13.28 3.49
CA GLU A 126 11.93 13.76 2.34
C GLU A 126 11.69 12.85 1.11
N MET A 127 11.65 11.54 1.28
CA MET A 127 11.29 10.62 0.21
C MET A 127 9.84 10.88 -0.28
N ALA A 128 8.90 11.12 0.63
CA ALA A 128 7.55 11.47 0.27
C ALA A 128 7.50 12.75 -0.57
N LYS A 129 8.29 13.77 -0.26
CA LYS A 129 8.38 15.01 -1.05
C LYS A 129 8.92 14.78 -2.45
N GLN A 130 9.88 13.89 -2.61
CA GLN A 130 10.53 13.58 -3.90
C GLN A 130 9.73 12.59 -4.75
N SER A 131 8.81 11.83 -4.16
CA SER A 131 7.93 10.91 -4.86
C SER A 131 6.83 11.64 -5.61
N ASN A 132 6.20 10.99 -6.60
CA ASN A 132 5.17 11.55 -7.46
C ASN A 132 3.80 10.86 -7.36
N GLY A 133 3.70 9.76 -6.62
CA GLY A 133 2.46 9.06 -6.30
C GLY A 133 1.77 9.58 -5.03
N PHE A 134 0.83 8.84 -4.47
CA PHE A 134 0.23 9.16 -3.17
C PHE A 134 1.24 8.95 -2.02
N VAL A 135 0.94 9.51 -0.86
CA VAL A 135 1.67 9.19 0.38
C VAL A 135 0.87 8.16 1.16
N TYR A 136 1.50 7.05 1.53
CA TYR A 136 0.91 6.05 2.41
C TYR A 136 1.32 6.37 3.86
N LEU A 137 0.44 7.03 4.61
CA LEU A 137 0.71 7.43 5.98
C LEU A 137 0.20 6.38 6.97
N GLN A 138 1.03 5.97 7.91
CA GLN A 138 0.60 5.11 9.00
C GLN A 138 -0.50 5.81 9.82
N ALA A 139 -1.68 5.16 9.94
CA ALA A 139 -2.85 5.76 10.57
C ALA A 139 -2.78 5.77 12.11
N LYS A 140 -2.14 4.75 12.71
CA LYS A 140 -1.98 4.62 14.16
C LYS A 140 -0.59 4.07 14.49
N PRO A 141 0.01 4.52 15.59
CA PRO A 141 1.28 3.98 16.05
C PRO A 141 1.10 2.55 16.56
N TYR A 142 2.14 1.74 16.48
CA TYR A 142 2.23 0.49 17.24
C TYR A 142 2.41 0.80 18.74
N GLU A 143 2.04 -0.14 19.61
CA GLU A 143 2.13 0.01 21.07
C GLU A 143 3.54 0.41 21.58
N THR A 144 4.58 -0.06 20.90
CA THR A 144 5.99 0.21 21.25
C THR A 144 6.62 1.36 20.46
N GLN A 145 5.86 1.98 19.53
CA GLN A 145 6.37 3.01 18.65
C GLN A 145 6.41 4.36 19.37
N GLN A 146 7.54 5.06 19.29
CA GLN A 146 7.62 6.43 19.77
C GLN A 146 6.67 7.34 19.01
N ILE A 147 5.98 8.21 19.71
CA ILE A 147 5.12 9.23 19.12
C ILE A 147 5.96 10.52 18.98
N ASN A 148 5.82 11.19 17.88
CA ASN A 148 6.41 12.51 17.68
C ASN A 148 5.64 13.53 18.52
N GLU A 149 6.28 14.09 19.54
CA GLU A 149 5.64 15.04 20.48
C GLU A 149 5.11 16.31 19.77
N LYS A 150 5.72 16.69 18.65
CA LYS A 150 5.30 17.83 17.85
C LYS A 150 4.08 17.54 16.98
N TYR A 151 3.90 16.29 16.59
CA TYR A 151 2.81 15.82 15.72
C TYR A 151 2.19 14.54 16.31
N PRO A 152 1.50 14.64 17.46
CA PRO A 152 1.07 13.47 18.24
C PRO A 152 -0.16 12.76 17.69
N THR A 153 -0.88 13.36 16.75
CA THR A 153 -2.11 12.79 16.16
C THR A 153 -1.99 12.58 14.66
N LEU A 154 -2.85 11.72 14.10
CA LEU A 154 -2.93 11.53 12.65
C LEU A 154 -3.21 12.85 11.92
N LYS A 155 -4.06 13.70 12.49
CA LYS A 155 -4.37 15.01 11.93
C LYS A 155 -3.13 15.90 11.86
N ASP A 156 -2.36 15.98 12.93
CA ASP A 156 -1.11 16.75 12.95
C ASP A 156 -0.13 16.23 11.88
N GLY A 157 -0.06 14.90 11.71
CA GLY A 157 0.78 14.27 10.68
C GLY A 157 0.35 14.65 9.26
N VAL A 158 -0.95 14.59 8.96
CA VAL A 158 -1.50 15.01 7.67
C VAL A 158 -1.25 16.50 7.41
N GLU A 159 -1.54 17.37 8.39
CA GLU A 159 -1.31 18.82 8.28
C GLU A 159 0.18 19.14 8.08
N TYR A 160 1.07 18.43 8.77
CA TYR A 160 2.51 18.59 8.58
C TYR A 160 2.95 18.19 7.17
N LEU A 161 2.51 17.04 6.65
CA LEU A 161 2.84 16.63 5.29
C LEU A 161 2.31 17.63 4.26
N ARG A 162 1.09 18.17 4.43
CA ARG A 162 0.55 19.25 3.62
C ARG A 162 1.41 20.51 3.69
N SER A 163 1.87 20.89 4.88
CA SER A 163 2.77 22.04 5.05
C SER A 163 4.14 21.88 4.40
N CYS A 164 4.56 20.63 4.15
CA CYS A 164 5.76 20.29 3.39
C CYS A 164 5.58 20.39 1.87
N GLY A 165 4.40 20.84 1.38
CA GLY A 165 4.10 20.99 -0.04
C GLY A 165 3.60 19.69 -0.71
N ILE A 166 3.14 18.72 0.07
CA ILE A 166 2.57 17.48 -0.45
C ILE A 166 1.08 17.72 -0.76
N ASP A 167 0.75 18.07 -2.00
CA ASP A 167 -0.62 18.29 -2.46
C ASP A 167 -1.30 17.02 -3.02
N ARG A 168 -0.52 15.96 -3.21
CA ARG A 168 -0.99 14.65 -3.69
C ARG A 168 -1.83 13.93 -2.62
N PRO A 169 -2.62 12.92 -3.01
CA PRO A 169 -3.42 12.16 -2.04
C PRO A 169 -2.57 11.58 -0.90
N ILE A 170 -3.11 11.62 0.32
CA ILE A 170 -2.56 10.96 1.50
C ILE A 170 -3.53 9.85 1.88
N TYR A 171 -3.14 8.61 1.64
CA TYR A 171 -3.91 7.43 2.02
C TYR A 171 -3.38 6.91 3.36
N CYS A 172 -4.28 6.66 4.30
CA CYS A 172 -3.89 6.28 5.65
C CYS A 172 -4.18 4.80 5.90
N GLY A 173 -3.17 4.07 6.30
CA GLY A 173 -3.28 2.65 6.60
C GLY A 173 -2.34 2.23 7.72
N VAL A 174 -2.27 0.92 7.97
CA VAL A 174 -1.65 0.37 9.17
C VAL A 174 -2.33 0.92 10.45
N GLY A 175 -3.08 0.04 11.12
CA GLY A 175 -3.86 0.44 12.31
C GLY A 175 -5.32 0.76 12.01
N VAL A 176 -5.80 0.60 10.77
CA VAL A 176 -7.24 0.67 10.44
C VAL A 176 -7.85 -0.72 10.64
N HIS A 177 -8.55 -0.91 11.76
CA HIS A 177 -9.08 -2.21 12.19
C HIS A 177 -10.59 -2.24 12.36
N ALA A 178 -11.22 -1.07 12.51
CA ALA A 178 -12.65 -0.91 12.71
C ALA A 178 -13.21 0.20 11.80
N PRO A 179 -14.52 0.20 11.50
CA PRO A 179 -15.15 1.25 10.69
C PRO A 179 -14.91 2.66 11.23
N GLU A 180 -14.83 2.83 12.55
CA GLU A 180 -14.55 4.11 13.22
C GLU A 180 -13.18 4.67 12.85
N ASP A 181 -12.23 3.81 12.49
CA ASP A 181 -10.89 4.24 12.04
C ASP A 181 -10.94 4.94 10.68
N VAL A 182 -11.89 4.56 9.81
CA VAL A 182 -12.14 5.27 8.54
C VAL A 182 -12.61 6.68 8.82
N LYS A 183 -13.49 6.86 9.81
CA LYS A 183 -13.94 8.17 10.25
C LYS A 183 -12.76 9.01 10.78
N LEU A 184 -11.90 8.40 11.60
CA LEU A 184 -10.68 9.06 12.10
C LEU A 184 -9.80 9.55 10.94
N VAL A 185 -9.57 8.72 9.91
CA VAL A 185 -8.79 9.11 8.72
C VAL A 185 -9.43 10.30 8.01
N LYS A 186 -10.74 10.27 7.80
CA LYS A 186 -11.48 11.35 7.14
C LYS A 186 -11.43 12.66 7.94
N GLU A 187 -11.62 12.59 9.26
CA GLU A 187 -11.55 13.76 10.17
C GLU A 187 -10.12 14.34 10.26
N ALA A 188 -9.11 13.50 10.08
CA ALA A 188 -7.72 13.92 10.01
C ALA A 188 -7.34 14.60 8.67
N GLY A 189 -8.21 14.54 7.65
CA GLY A 189 -7.94 15.08 6.31
C GLY A 189 -7.20 14.12 5.38
N GLY A 190 -7.18 12.81 5.69
CA GLY A 190 -6.74 11.77 4.78
C GLY A 190 -7.73 11.55 3.64
N ASP A 191 -7.23 11.20 2.46
CA ASP A 191 -8.04 11.06 1.24
C ASP A 191 -8.63 9.65 1.08
N ALA A 192 -8.04 8.63 1.69
CA ALA A 192 -8.56 7.27 1.74
C ALA A 192 -8.01 6.49 2.94
N ALA A 193 -8.72 5.42 3.32
CA ALA A 193 -8.26 4.46 4.32
C ALA A 193 -7.87 3.13 3.66
N PHE A 194 -6.68 2.61 4.00
CA PHE A 194 -6.26 1.26 3.66
C PHE A 194 -6.64 0.27 4.76
N VAL A 195 -7.30 -0.81 4.40
CA VAL A 195 -7.69 -1.88 5.31
C VAL A 195 -7.03 -3.18 4.85
N GLY A 196 -5.99 -3.61 5.55
CA GLY A 196 -5.20 -4.78 5.18
C GLY A 196 -5.53 -6.01 6.04
N SER A 197 -4.75 -6.23 7.10
CA SER A 197 -4.76 -7.46 7.90
C SER A 197 -6.14 -7.85 8.45
N THR A 198 -7.00 -6.90 8.75
CA THR A 198 -8.37 -7.14 9.23
C THR A 198 -9.18 -7.94 8.20
N ILE A 199 -9.07 -7.59 6.92
CA ILE A 199 -9.75 -8.28 5.82
C ILE A 199 -9.02 -9.59 5.48
N LEU A 200 -7.69 -9.57 5.43
CA LEU A 200 -6.89 -10.75 5.11
C LEU A 200 -7.13 -11.93 6.08
N LYS A 201 -7.38 -11.65 7.36
CA LYS A 201 -7.70 -12.67 8.37
C LYS A 201 -9.04 -13.36 8.15
N LEU A 202 -9.91 -12.78 7.35
CA LEU A 202 -11.24 -13.32 7.02
C LEU A 202 -11.27 -14.08 5.68
N HIS A 203 -10.13 -14.33 5.05
CA HIS A 203 -10.07 -14.97 3.71
C HIS A 203 -10.72 -16.36 3.64
N GLU A 204 -10.80 -17.08 4.76
CA GLU A 204 -11.44 -18.39 4.81
C GLU A 204 -12.96 -18.31 5.06
N ASP A 205 -13.46 -17.12 5.46
CA ASP A 205 -14.89 -16.83 5.65
C ASP A 205 -15.33 -15.69 4.71
N ILE A 206 -15.61 -16.04 3.46
CA ILE A 206 -15.98 -15.09 2.40
C ILE A 206 -17.20 -14.23 2.79
N PRO A 207 -18.30 -14.78 3.35
CA PRO A 207 -19.42 -13.98 3.80
C PRO A 207 -19.05 -12.93 4.84
N ALA A 208 -18.32 -13.30 5.88
CA ALA A 208 -17.86 -12.38 6.93
C ALA A 208 -16.91 -11.33 6.37
N MET A 209 -15.99 -11.72 5.47
CA MET A 209 -15.08 -10.80 4.80
C MET A 209 -15.84 -9.75 3.99
N LYS A 210 -16.81 -10.16 3.15
CA LYS A 210 -17.62 -9.23 2.33
C LYS A 210 -18.44 -8.28 3.19
N GLU A 211 -19.01 -8.76 4.29
CA GLU A 211 -19.74 -7.91 5.22
C GLU A 211 -18.82 -6.89 5.88
N LYS A 212 -17.65 -7.32 6.34
CA LYS A 212 -16.65 -6.41 6.92
C LYS A 212 -16.21 -5.32 5.94
N ILE A 213 -16.01 -5.65 4.67
CA ILE A 213 -15.70 -4.64 3.62
C ILE A 213 -16.85 -3.63 3.47
N ARG A 214 -18.13 -4.09 3.49
CA ARG A 214 -19.28 -3.19 3.41
C ARG A 214 -19.39 -2.27 4.62
N GLU A 215 -19.10 -2.77 5.83
CA GLU A 215 -19.04 -1.95 7.05
C GLU A 215 -18.03 -0.80 6.91
N PHE A 216 -16.81 -1.10 6.48
CA PHE A 216 -15.80 -0.07 6.22
C PHE A 216 -16.25 0.94 5.16
N LYS A 217 -16.82 0.44 4.07
CA LYS A 217 -17.29 1.28 2.97
C LYS A 217 -18.44 2.21 3.37
N ALA A 218 -19.29 1.81 4.30
CA ALA A 218 -20.38 2.64 4.80
C ALA A 218 -19.90 3.89 5.54
N MET A 219 -18.61 3.94 5.94
CA MET A 219 -18.01 5.08 6.65
C MET A 219 -17.27 6.05 5.70
N CYS A 220 -17.17 5.74 4.40
CA CYS A 220 -16.48 6.56 3.39
C CYS A 220 -17.26 7.82 2.96
#